data_02a6fc705925b71038d9b916dfcf76c3
#
_entry.id   02a6fc705925b71038d9b916dfcf76c3
#
_cell.length_a   1.000
_cell.length_b   1.000
_cell.length_c   1.000
_cell.angle_alpha   90.00
_cell.angle_beta   90.00
_cell.angle_gamma   90.00
#
_symmetry.space_group_name_H-M   'P 1'
#
loop_
_entity.id
_entity.type
_entity.pdbx_description
1 polymer ?
#
loop_
_entity_poly.entity_id
_entity_poly.type
_entity_poly.pdbx_seq_one_letter_code
_entity_poly.pdbx_strand_id
1 'polypeptide(L)'
;EGKLNAAKLFRAAAEAETIHALREYELAGKVGSTLDNLKDGIAGETYEYETMYPEFLKIAEAEGNKAAAMIFSSAMKAEESHAKLYKDAIENLDSTEEVFYYLCPVCGNIEKYRPEKCSICNVPGDKFIKY
;
A
#
# COMPACT_ATOMS: atom_id res chain seq x y z
N GLU A 1 -15.82 -15.50 13.61
CA GLU A 1 -16.29 -15.87 14.96
C GLU A 1 -17.71 -15.34 15.25
N GLY A 2 -18.31 -14.52 14.36
CA GLY A 2 -19.67 -13.99 14.51
C GLY A 2 -19.82 -12.86 15.56
N LYS A 3 -18.73 -12.28 16.03
CA LYS A 3 -18.74 -11.21 17.03
C LYS A 3 -18.97 -9.81 16.38
N LEU A 4 -20.17 -9.61 15.85
CA LEU A 4 -20.51 -8.43 15.03
C LEU A 4 -20.27 -7.09 15.73
N ASN A 5 -20.57 -6.97 17.04
CA ASN A 5 -20.37 -5.72 17.77
C ASN A 5 -18.88 -5.41 17.97
N ALA A 6 -18.05 -6.41 18.23
CA ALA A 6 -16.60 -6.24 18.29
C ALA A 6 -16.04 -5.80 16.92
N ALA A 7 -16.50 -6.42 15.84
CA ALA A 7 -16.10 -6.04 14.49
C ALA A 7 -16.48 -4.58 14.14
N LYS A 8 -17.65 -4.10 14.57
CA LYS A 8 -18.06 -2.69 14.42
C LYS A 8 -17.16 -1.76 15.22
N LEU A 9 -16.85 -2.13 16.47
CA LEU A 9 -15.96 -1.33 17.31
C LEU A 9 -14.56 -1.22 16.70
N PHE A 10 -13.97 -2.31 16.23
CA PHE A 10 -12.65 -2.28 15.58
C PHE A 10 -12.63 -1.42 14.32
N ARG A 11 -13.68 -1.44 13.51
CA ARG A 11 -13.77 -0.54 12.34
C ARG A 11 -13.88 0.93 12.76
N ALA A 12 -14.71 1.24 13.76
CA ALA A 12 -14.82 2.60 14.27
C ALA A 12 -13.50 3.09 14.90
N ALA A 13 -12.78 2.22 15.61
CA ALA A 13 -11.47 2.54 16.15
C ALA A 13 -10.46 2.81 15.03
N ALA A 14 -10.42 2.01 13.98
CA ALA A 14 -9.53 2.24 12.84
C ALA A 14 -9.76 3.60 12.16
N GLU A 15 -11.02 4.01 12.01
CA GLU A 15 -11.35 5.36 11.51
C GLU A 15 -10.91 6.46 12.51
N ALA A 16 -11.08 6.25 13.81
CA ALA A 16 -10.63 7.21 14.83
C ALA A 16 -9.10 7.37 14.80
N GLU A 17 -8.34 6.28 14.69
CA GLU A 17 -6.88 6.36 14.59
C GLU A 17 -6.42 7.03 13.30
N THR A 18 -7.15 6.86 12.21
CA THR A 18 -6.90 7.62 10.97
C THR A 18 -7.06 9.12 11.20
N ILE A 19 -8.11 9.55 11.91
CA ILE A 19 -8.33 10.97 12.26
C ILE A 19 -7.21 11.51 13.16
N HIS A 20 -6.76 10.73 14.15
CA HIS A 20 -5.66 11.13 15.02
C HIS A 20 -4.37 11.28 14.24
N ALA A 21 -3.98 10.28 13.46
CA ALA A 21 -2.77 10.28 12.66
C ALA A 21 -2.69 11.48 11.70
N LEU A 22 -3.78 11.79 10.98
CA LEU A 22 -3.82 12.93 10.05
C LEU A 22 -3.60 14.27 10.76
N ARG A 23 -4.25 14.47 11.93
CA ARG A 23 -4.09 15.70 12.71
C ARG A 23 -2.70 15.85 13.31
N GLU A 24 -2.14 14.76 13.80
CA GLU A 24 -0.78 14.73 14.35
C GLU A 24 0.26 14.98 13.25
N TYR A 25 0.07 14.41 12.07
CA TYR A 25 0.93 14.65 10.91
C TYR A 25 0.88 16.11 10.46
N GLU A 26 -0.31 16.71 10.42
CA GLU A 26 -0.49 18.14 10.11
C GLU A 26 0.20 19.01 11.16
N LEU A 27 -0.02 18.75 12.46
CA LEU A 27 0.61 19.48 13.55
C LEU A 27 2.13 19.36 13.54
N ALA A 28 2.67 18.22 13.16
CA ALA A 28 4.10 17.98 13.00
C ALA A 28 4.71 18.66 11.75
N GLY A 29 3.88 19.33 10.93
CA GLY A 29 4.33 19.97 9.69
C GLY A 29 4.77 18.97 8.61
N LYS A 30 4.22 17.75 8.64
CA LYS A 30 4.54 16.67 7.71
C LYS A 30 3.60 16.62 6.49
N VAL A 31 2.52 17.37 6.51
CA VAL A 31 1.63 17.52 5.37
C VAL A 31 2.08 18.72 4.55
N GLY A 32 2.72 18.45 3.42
CA GLY A 32 3.22 19.45 2.48
C GLY A 32 2.26 19.70 1.31
N SER A 33 2.79 20.24 0.22
CA SER A 33 2.07 20.30 -1.06
C SER A 33 1.83 18.89 -1.61
N THR A 34 0.91 18.75 -2.57
CA THR A 34 0.68 17.45 -3.24
C THR A 34 1.99 16.88 -3.79
N LEU A 35 2.83 17.72 -4.41
CA LEU A 35 4.13 17.31 -4.93
C LEU A 35 5.07 16.82 -3.83
N ASP A 36 5.13 17.53 -2.69
CA ASP A 36 5.99 17.14 -1.57
C ASP A 36 5.51 15.81 -0.97
N ASN A 37 4.20 15.65 -0.77
CA ASN A 37 3.61 14.41 -0.26
C ASN A 37 3.84 13.22 -1.19
N LEU A 38 3.77 13.42 -2.52
CA LEU A 38 4.10 12.37 -3.49
C LEU A 38 5.58 11.98 -3.44
N LYS A 39 6.49 12.95 -3.25
CA LYS A 39 7.92 12.66 -3.07
C LYS A 39 8.21 11.89 -1.78
N ASP A 40 7.53 12.25 -0.69
CA ASP A 40 7.63 11.53 0.57
C ASP A 40 7.10 10.10 0.42
N GLY A 41 5.98 9.91 -0.30
CA GLY A 41 5.48 8.58 -0.65
C GLY A 41 6.53 7.76 -1.43
N ILE A 42 7.14 8.34 -2.48
CA ILE A 42 8.21 7.65 -3.23
C ILE A 42 9.37 7.25 -2.31
N ALA A 43 9.78 8.13 -1.40
CA ALA A 43 10.88 7.84 -0.48
C ALA A 43 10.54 6.70 0.49
N GLY A 44 9.32 6.69 1.04
CA GLY A 44 8.81 5.63 1.91
C GLY A 44 8.77 4.28 1.21
N GLU A 45 8.05 4.19 0.09
CA GLU A 45 7.94 2.96 -0.68
C GLU A 45 9.31 2.44 -1.15
N THR A 46 10.21 3.35 -1.56
CA THR A 46 11.57 2.97 -1.98
C THR A 46 12.35 2.35 -0.82
N TYR A 47 12.30 2.95 0.37
CA TYR A 47 12.92 2.38 1.56
C TYR A 47 12.35 0.99 1.88
N GLU A 48 11.04 0.82 1.74
CA GLU A 48 10.38 -0.44 2.04
C GLU A 48 10.82 -1.55 1.09
N TYR A 49 10.81 -1.33 -0.22
CA TYR A 49 11.17 -2.40 -1.15
C TYR A 49 12.69 -2.59 -1.34
N GLU A 50 13.52 -1.57 -1.08
CA GLU A 50 14.98 -1.69 -1.23
C GLU A 50 15.69 -2.11 0.06
N THR A 51 15.14 -1.79 1.23
CA THR A 51 15.83 -1.98 2.52
C THR A 51 15.01 -2.84 3.49
N MET A 52 13.81 -2.41 3.86
CA MET A 52 13.04 -3.01 4.94
C MET A 52 12.60 -4.44 4.63
N TYR A 53 11.87 -4.64 3.53
CA TYR A 53 11.39 -5.97 3.15
C TYR A 53 12.50 -6.95 2.75
N PRO A 54 13.58 -6.56 2.05
CA PRO A 54 14.73 -7.46 1.85
C PRO A 54 15.35 -7.98 3.16
N GLU A 55 15.45 -7.14 4.19
CA GLU A 55 15.93 -7.57 5.51
C GLU A 55 14.95 -8.54 6.19
N PHE A 56 13.66 -8.24 6.17
CA PHE A 56 12.62 -9.11 6.74
C PHE A 56 12.56 -10.46 6.00
N LEU A 57 12.68 -10.46 4.69
CA LEU A 57 12.72 -11.66 3.87
C LEU A 57 13.91 -12.55 4.24
N LYS A 58 15.10 -11.95 4.36
CA LYS A 58 16.32 -12.65 4.77
C LYS A 58 16.18 -13.30 6.14
N ILE A 59 15.57 -12.61 7.11
CA ILE A 59 15.33 -13.16 8.45
C ILE A 59 14.32 -14.32 8.38
N ALA A 60 13.20 -14.14 7.68
CA ALA A 60 12.18 -15.17 7.53
C ALA A 60 12.72 -16.45 6.87
N GLU A 61 13.61 -16.30 5.87
CA GLU A 61 14.29 -17.42 5.21
C GLU A 61 15.25 -18.11 6.16
N ALA A 62 16.04 -17.36 6.94
CA ALA A 62 16.97 -17.90 7.94
C ALA A 62 16.24 -18.68 9.04
N GLU A 63 15.05 -18.24 9.42
CA GLU A 63 14.19 -18.93 10.40
C GLU A 63 13.40 -20.10 9.78
N GLY A 64 13.47 -20.32 8.47
CA GLY A 64 12.67 -21.32 7.76
C GLY A 64 11.17 -21.00 7.72
N ASN A 65 10.77 -19.76 7.98
CA ASN A 65 9.39 -19.31 8.00
C ASN A 65 8.90 -18.99 6.58
N LYS A 66 8.51 -20.01 5.83
CA LYS A 66 8.07 -19.89 4.43
C LYS A 66 6.84 -18.99 4.27
N ALA A 67 5.92 -18.97 5.24
CA ALA A 67 4.73 -18.13 5.19
C ALA A 67 5.08 -16.64 5.28
N ALA A 68 5.94 -16.26 6.24
CA ALA A 68 6.45 -14.90 6.37
C ALA A 68 7.25 -14.48 5.12
N ALA A 69 8.15 -15.35 4.62
CA ALA A 69 8.92 -15.07 3.42
C ALA A 69 8.03 -14.79 2.19
N MET A 70 6.96 -15.56 2.01
CA MET A 70 6.00 -15.34 0.93
C MET A 70 5.27 -13.98 1.08
N ILE A 71 4.83 -13.64 2.28
CA ILE A 71 4.14 -12.37 2.58
C ILE A 71 5.07 -11.20 2.32
N PHE A 72 6.29 -11.21 2.87
CA PHE A 72 7.27 -10.13 2.69
C PHE A 72 7.71 -9.98 1.23
N SER A 73 7.89 -11.08 0.50
CA SER A 73 8.19 -11.04 -0.94
C SER A 73 7.05 -10.43 -1.76
N SER A 74 5.80 -10.67 -1.37
CA SER A 74 4.65 -10.10 -2.05
C SER A 74 4.48 -8.61 -1.74
N ALA A 75 4.66 -8.21 -0.48
CA ALA A 75 4.64 -6.81 -0.06
C ALA A 75 5.75 -6.02 -0.76
N MET A 76 7.01 -6.50 -0.71
CA MET A 76 8.13 -5.86 -1.39
C MET A 76 7.84 -5.52 -2.86
N LYS A 77 7.18 -6.42 -3.59
CA LYS A 77 6.79 -6.18 -4.98
C LYS A 77 5.65 -5.18 -5.11
N ALA A 78 4.74 -5.14 -4.15
CA ALA A 78 3.65 -4.17 -4.12
C ALA A 78 4.21 -2.76 -3.88
N GLU A 79 5.13 -2.58 -2.93
CA GLU A 79 5.74 -1.28 -2.65
C GLU A 79 6.60 -0.78 -3.82
N GLU A 80 7.29 -1.67 -4.55
CA GLU A 80 7.96 -1.29 -5.82
C GLU A 80 6.95 -0.77 -6.85
N SER A 81 5.76 -1.36 -6.93
CA SER A 81 4.67 -0.91 -7.80
C SER A 81 4.13 0.45 -7.36
N HIS A 82 3.93 0.65 -6.06
CA HIS A 82 3.45 1.92 -5.49
C HIS A 82 4.44 3.06 -5.76
N ALA A 83 5.74 2.84 -5.56
CA ALA A 83 6.77 3.84 -5.87
C ALA A 83 6.72 4.28 -7.35
N LYS A 84 6.47 3.34 -8.28
CA LYS A 84 6.30 3.65 -9.71
C LYS A 84 5.05 4.48 -9.97
N LEU A 85 3.93 4.14 -9.31
CA LEU A 85 2.67 4.88 -9.44
C LEU A 85 2.77 6.30 -8.91
N TYR A 86 3.47 6.53 -7.78
CA TYR A 86 3.73 7.88 -7.27
C TYR A 86 4.62 8.70 -8.20
N LYS A 87 5.65 8.09 -8.82
CA LYS A 87 6.48 8.77 -9.84
C LYS A 87 5.64 9.17 -11.05
N ASP A 88 4.84 8.26 -11.56
CA ASP A 88 3.92 8.54 -12.66
C ASP A 88 2.88 9.63 -12.30
N ALA A 89 2.38 9.65 -11.07
CA ALA A 89 1.48 10.70 -10.61
C ALA A 89 2.17 12.08 -10.57
N ILE A 90 3.47 12.17 -10.26
CA ILE A 90 4.23 13.42 -10.35
C ILE A 90 4.38 13.85 -11.82
N GLU A 91 4.72 12.93 -12.71
CA GLU A 91 4.89 13.23 -14.14
C GLU A 91 3.58 13.72 -14.80
N ASN A 92 2.44 13.30 -14.26
CA ASN A 92 1.10 13.64 -14.76
C ASN A 92 0.32 14.56 -13.80
N LEU A 93 1.00 15.31 -12.91
CA LEU A 93 0.37 16.06 -11.82
C LEU A 93 -0.67 17.08 -12.30
N ASP A 94 -0.41 17.71 -13.44
CA ASP A 94 -1.29 18.72 -14.05
C ASP A 94 -2.29 18.12 -15.07
N SER A 95 -2.31 16.79 -15.24
CA SER A 95 -3.27 16.13 -16.12
C SER A 95 -4.68 16.25 -15.57
N THR A 96 -5.63 16.49 -16.48
CA THR A 96 -7.07 16.52 -16.17
C THR A 96 -7.76 15.20 -16.51
N GLU A 97 -7.01 14.21 -17.02
CA GLU A 97 -7.55 12.88 -17.29
C GLU A 97 -7.86 12.14 -16.01
N GLU A 98 -9.04 11.58 -15.89
CA GLU A 98 -9.42 10.75 -14.75
C GLU A 98 -8.68 9.42 -14.83
N VAL A 99 -7.98 9.07 -13.76
CA VAL A 99 -7.27 7.80 -13.61
C VAL A 99 -7.93 7.01 -12.51
N PHE A 100 -8.19 5.73 -12.76
CA PHE A 100 -8.67 4.80 -11.73
C PHE A 100 -7.54 3.92 -11.25
N TYR A 101 -7.60 3.57 -9.97
CA TYR A 101 -6.68 2.62 -9.36
C TYR A 101 -7.44 1.40 -8.87
N TYR A 102 -6.81 0.25 -8.98
CA TYR A 102 -7.38 -1.04 -8.61
C TYR A 102 -6.48 -1.70 -7.57
N LEU A 103 -6.98 -1.82 -6.35
CA LEU A 103 -6.28 -2.40 -5.21
C LEU A 103 -6.55 -3.90 -5.11
N CYS A 104 -5.51 -4.70 -5.06
CA CYS A 104 -5.59 -6.12 -4.74
C CYS A 104 -5.85 -6.30 -3.23
N PRO A 105 -6.98 -6.89 -2.80
CA PRO A 105 -7.31 -7.03 -1.39
C PRO A 105 -6.51 -8.12 -0.66
N VAL A 106 -5.62 -8.81 -1.39
CA VAL A 106 -4.81 -9.92 -0.84
C VAL A 106 -3.37 -9.52 -0.56
N CYS A 107 -2.70 -8.84 -1.50
CA CYS A 107 -1.28 -8.48 -1.36
C CYS A 107 -1.01 -6.97 -1.36
N GLY A 108 -2.03 -6.14 -1.48
CA GLY A 108 -1.88 -4.69 -1.49
C GLY A 108 -1.44 -4.09 -2.83
N ASN A 109 -1.14 -4.89 -3.85
CA ASN A 109 -0.73 -4.37 -5.16
C ASN A 109 -1.79 -3.43 -5.76
N ILE A 110 -1.33 -2.34 -6.36
CA ILE A 110 -2.19 -1.35 -7.06
C ILE A 110 -1.86 -1.38 -8.56
N GLU A 111 -2.91 -1.39 -9.38
CA GLU A 111 -2.83 -1.37 -10.84
C GLU A 111 -3.67 -0.20 -11.41
N LYS A 112 -3.26 0.41 -12.53
CA LYS A 112 -4.05 1.44 -13.22
C LYS A 112 -5.25 0.88 -13.99
N TYR A 113 -5.26 -0.40 -14.26
CA TYR A 113 -6.33 -1.10 -14.97
C TYR A 113 -6.70 -2.36 -14.19
N ARG A 114 -7.96 -2.77 -14.29
CA ARG A 114 -8.38 -4.05 -13.70
C ARG A 114 -7.71 -5.20 -14.47
N PRO A 115 -6.79 -5.95 -13.85
CA PRO A 115 -6.14 -7.08 -14.49
C PRO A 115 -7.09 -8.29 -14.57
N GLU A 116 -6.78 -9.30 -15.38
CA GLU A 116 -7.45 -10.60 -15.29
C GLU A 116 -7.14 -11.29 -13.96
N LYS A 117 -5.88 -11.16 -13.52
CA LYS A 117 -5.38 -11.65 -12.24
C LYS A 117 -4.26 -10.74 -11.73
N CYS A 118 -4.08 -10.70 -10.43
CA CYS A 118 -2.99 -9.95 -9.81
C CYS A 118 -1.62 -10.42 -10.32
N SER A 119 -0.78 -9.48 -10.72
CA SER A 119 0.58 -9.75 -11.22
C SER A 119 1.50 -10.34 -10.14
N ILE A 120 1.18 -10.15 -8.85
CA ILE A 120 1.98 -10.61 -7.70
C ILE A 120 1.43 -11.92 -7.10
N CYS A 121 0.17 -11.94 -6.68
CA CYS A 121 -0.41 -13.05 -5.91
C CYS A 121 -1.40 -13.93 -6.70
N ASN A 122 -1.64 -13.60 -7.98
CA ASN A 122 -2.54 -14.31 -8.88
C ASN A 122 -4.03 -14.36 -8.47
N VAL A 123 -4.47 -13.57 -7.47
CA VAL A 123 -5.89 -13.46 -7.18
C VAL A 123 -6.65 -12.96 -8.42
N PRO A 124 -7.87 -13.46 -8.70
CA PRO A 124 -8.67 -12.99 -9.84
C PRO A 124 -8.97 -11.49 -9.78
N GLY A 125 -8.95 -10.82 -10.93
CA GLY A 125 -9.13 -9.36 -11.03
C GLY A 125 -10.53 -8.87 -10.66
N ASP A 126 -11.53 -9.75 -10.62
CA ASP A 126 -12.87 -9.43 -10.13
C ASP A 126 -12.91 -9.13 -8.63
N LYS A 127 -11.87 -9.49 -7.88
CA LYS A 127 -11.69 -9.19 -6.45
C LYS A 127 -11.11 -7.80 -6.19
N PHE A 128 -10.51 -7.16 -7.19
CA PHE A 128 -9.90 -5.85 -7.03
C PHE A 128 -10.94 -4.78 -6.65
N ILE A 129 -10.55 -3.91 -5.73
CA ILE A 129 -11.35 -2.75 -5.29
C ILE A 129 -10.95 -1.56 -6.16
N LYS A 130 -11.95 -0.92 -6.79
CA LYS A 130 -11.73 0.27 -7.62
C LYS A 130 -11.79 1.54 -6.77
N TYR A 131 -10.86 2.43 -7.00
CA TYR A 131 -10.77 3.79 -6.48
C TYR A 131 -10.77 4.79 -7.61
#